data_ef10c3db32e4839d231ea54affb15bd2
#
_entry.id   ef10c3db32e4839d231ea54affb15bd2
#
_cell.length_a   1.000
_cell.length_b   1.000
_cell.length_c   1.000
_cell.angle_alpha   90.00
_cell.angle_beta   90.00
_cell.angle_gamma   90.00
#
_symmetry.space_group_name_H-M   'P 1'
#
loop_
_entity.id
_entity.type
_entity.pdbx_description
1 polymer ?
#
loop_
_entity_poly.entity_id
_entity_poly.type
_entity_poly.pdbx_seq_one_letter_code
_entity_poly.pdbx_strand_id
1 'polypeptide(L)'
;MEDRIQKAVELFKSGYNCSQSVVAAFADMYGFTQEQALRMSASFGGGIGRMRETCGAACGMFLVAGLETGATEATDREGKAANYALVQELAEEFKKRNGSMICAELLGLKKPEGSSVPEARTEQYYAKRPCAKMVEEAAQIWVEYLEKQMI
;
A
#
# COMPACT_ATOMS: atom_id res chain seq x y z
N MET A 1 17.48 -1.93 -3.43
CA MET A 1 16.07 -1.46 -3.32
C MET A 1 15.67 -0.98 -1.93
N GLU A 2 16.56 -1.07 -1.00
CA GLU A 2 16.36 -0.57 0.36
C GLU A 2 15.97 0.91 0.38
N ASP A 3 16.54 1.69 -0.52
CA ASP A 3 16.24 3.11 -0.69
C ASP A 3 14.77 3.38 -1.04
N ARG A 4 14.09 2.46 -1.72
CA ARG A 4 12.67 2.62 -2.06
C ARG A 4 11.78 2.38 -0.84
N ILE A 5 12.18 1.47 0.03
CA ILE A 5 11.47 1.25 1.30
C ILE A 5 11.58 2.52 2.15
N GLN A 6 12.78 3.08 2.23
CA GLN A 6 13.03 4.32 2.95
C GLN A 6 12.24 5.48 2.36
N LYS A 7 12.18 5.57 1.03
CA LYS A 7 11.41 6.60 0.33
C LYS A 7 9.92 6.52 0.70
N ALA A 8 9.37 5.31 0.76
CA ALA A 8 7.96 5.14 1.13
C ALA A 8 7.70 5.69 2.54
N VAL A 9 8.56 5.35 3.49
CA VAL A 9 8.44 5.83 4.88
C VAL A 9 8.57 7.35 4.95
N GLU A 10 9.53 7.91 4.22
CA GLU A 10 9.74 9.37 4.19
C GLU A 10 8.54 10.10 3.60
N LEU A 11 7.93 9.57 2.53
CA LEU A 11 6.73 10.15 1.94
C LEU A 11 5.58 10.15 2.95
N PHE A 12 5.40 9.04 3.67
CA PHE A 12 4.37 8.99 4.70
C PHE A 12 4.60 10.06 5.77
N LYS A 13 5.83 10.20 6.24
CA LYS A 13 6.19 11.19 7.25
C LYS A 13 6.10 12.62 6.73
N SER A 14 6.11 12.81 5.40
CA SER A 14 5.91 14.12 4.77
C SER A 14 4.45 14.52 4.66
N GLY A 15 3.52 13.62 5.00
CA GLY A 15 2.10 13.92 5.00
C GLY A 15 1.25 13.18 3.97
N TYR A 16 1.86 12.40 3.09
CA TYR A 16 1.08 11.60 2.13
C TYR A 16 0.43 10.41 2.84
N ASN A 17 -0.69 9.92 2.31
CA ASN A 17 -1.35 8.78 2.93
C ASN A 17 -0.61 7.47 2.65
N CYS A 18 -1.02 6.39 3.32
CA CYS A 18 -0.35 5.10 3.23
C CYS A 18 -0.24 4.58 1.80
N SER A 19 -1.32 4.64 1.04
CA SER A 19 -1.35 4.16 -0.34
C SER A 19 -0.46 5.00 -1.24
N GLN A 20 -0.55 6.33 -1.13
CA GLN A 20 0.27 7.25 -1.90
C GLN A 20 1.75 7.01 -1.65
N SER A 21 2.11 6.80 -0.40
CA SER A 21 3.50 6.60 0.00
C SER A 21 4.11 5.35 -0.63
N VAL A 22 3.35 4.25 -0.63
CA VAL A 22 3.81 3.00 -1.24
C VAL A 22 3.89 3.12 -2.76
N VAL A 23 2.84 3.61 -3.41
CA VAL A 23 2.80 3.69 -4.88
C VAL A 23 3.87 4.64 -5.41
N ALA A 24 4.00 5.83 -4.82
CA ALA A 24 4.99 6.81 -5.28
C ALA A 24 6.43 6.33 -5.11
N ALA A 25 6.68 5.42 -4.17
CA ALA A 25 8.02 4.86 -3.98
C ALA A 25 8.48 3.96 -5.13
N PHE A 26 7.55 3.42 -5.93
CA PHE A 26 7.86 2.46 -7.00
C PHE A 26 7.40 2.90 -8.39
N ALA A 27 6.56 3.94 -8.50
CA ALA A 27 5.89 4.29 -9.74
C ALA A 27 6.83 4.63 -10.91
N ASP A 28 7.99 5.21 -10.63
CA ASP A 28 8.97 5.55 -11.64
C ASP A 28 9.51 4.31 -12.37
N MET A 29 9.51 3.15 -11.72
CA MET A 29 9.90 1.87 -12.34
C MET A 29 8.97 1.49 -13.49
N TYR A 30 7.75 2.02 -13.49
CA TYR A 30 6.69 1.70 -14.45
C TYR A 30 6.35 2.88 -15.36
N GLY A 31 7.20 3.92 -15.36
CA GLY A 31 7.05 5.06 -16.27
C GLY A 31 6.06 6.12 -15.81
N PHE A 32 5.66 6.11 -14.53
CA PHE A 32 4.73 7.11 -13.99
C PHE A 32 5.47 8.20 -13.23
N THR A 33 4.97 9.43 -13.33
CA THR A 33 5.47 10.55 -12.55
C THR A 33 4.97 10.43 -11.11
N GLN A 34 5.61 11.16 -10.19
CA GLN A 34 5.14 11.20 -8.81
C GLN A 34 3.71 11.73 -8.72
N GLU A 35 3.38 12.78 -9.48
CA GLU A 35 2.03 13.32 -9.48
C GLU A 35 0.99 12.29 -9.93
N GLN A 36 1.28 11.53 -11.00
CA GLN A 36 0.39 10.47 -11.46
C GLN A 36 0.21 9.39 -10.39
N ALA A 37 1.30 8.99 -9.76
CA ALA A 37 1.27 7.99 -8.68
C ALA A 37 0.41 8.46 -7.51
N LEU A 38 0.58 9.71 -7.10
CA LEU A 38 -0.18 10.28 -5.99
C LEU A 38 -1.68 10.36 -6.31
N ARG A 39 -2.03 10.71 -7.55
CA ARG A 39 -3.44 10.76 -7.98
C ARG A 39 -4.07 9.37 -8.02
N MET A 40 -3.38 8.39 -8.59
CA MET A 40 -3.89 7.02 -8.70
C MET A 40 -4.20 6.39 -7.36
N SER A 41 -3.44 6.73 -6.34
CA SER A 41 -3.52 6.07 -5.03
C SER A 41 -4.22 6.92 -3.96
N ALA A 42 -4.56 8.17 -4.27
CA ALA A 42 -5.11 9.11 -3.30
C ALA A 42 -6.34 8.61 -2.56
N SER A 43 -7.24 7.92 -3.26
CA SER A 43 -8.52 7.47 -2.70
C SER A 43 -8.42 6.28 -1.74
N PHE A 44 -7.27 5.61 -1.70
CA PHE A 44 -7.11 4.38 -0.93
C PHE A 44 -6.56 4.61 0.48
N GLY A 45 -6.25 5.85 0.83
CA GLY A 45 -5.76 6.18 2.17
C GLY A 45 -6.84 6.00 3.24
N GLY A 46 -6.42 5.69 4.46
CA GLY A 46 -7.32 5.52 5.58
C GLY A 46 -8.24 4.32 5.48
N GLY A 47 -7.81 3.29 4.77
CA GLY A 47 -8.64 2.10 4.55
C GLY A 47 -9.74 2.37 3.54
N ILE A 48 -9.36 2.96 2.41
CA ILE A 48 -10.20 3.37 1.29
C ILE A 48 -11.12 4.51 1.70
N GLY A 49 -10.69 5.74 1.40
CA GLY A 49 -11.46 6.95 1.69
C GLY A 49 -11.82 7.12 3.16
N ARG A 50 -10.96 6.66 4.06
CA ARG A 50 -11.14 6.64 5.52
C ARG A 50 -12.32 5.78 5.99
N MET A 51 -12.79 4.86 5.13
CA MET A 51 -13.84 3.92 5.52
C MET A 51 -13.32 2.79 6.42
N ARG A 52 -12.03 2.75 6.66
CA ARG A 52 -11.39 1.76 7.55
C ARG A 52 -11.54 0.32 7.08
N GLU A 53 -11.62 0.15 5.76
CA GLU A 53 -11.62 -1.16 5.10
C GLU A 53 -10.17 -1.63 4.90
N THR A 54 -9.80 -2.10 3.73
CA THR A 54 -8.44 -2.58 3.47
C THR A 54 -7.40 -1.49 3.71
N CYS A 55 -6.33 -1.83 4.45
CA CYS A 55 -5.22 -0.92 4.75
C CYS A 55 -4.68 -0.27 3.48
N GLY A 56 -4.52 1.08 3.50
CA GLY A 56 -4.01 1.83 2.36
C GLY A 56 -2.63 1.38 1.89
N ALA A 57 -1.77 0.97 2.81
CA ALA A 57 -0.45 0.44 2.46
C ALA A 57 -0.58 -0.87 1.66
N ALA A 58 -1.49 -1.75 2.09
CA ALA A 58 -1.76 -2.99 1.36
C ALA A 58 -2.35 -2.67 -0.02
N CYS A 59 -3.30 -1.73 -0.10
CA CYS A 59 -3.86 -1.29 -1.38
C CYS A 59 -2.78 -0.75 -2.31
N GLY A 60 -1.84 0.04 -1.78
CA GLY A 60 -0.72 0.57 -2.55
C GLY A 60 0.15 -0.55 -3.11
N MET A 61 0.43 -1.55 -2.30
CA MET A 61 1.17 -2.74 -2.73
C MET A 61 0.44 -3.46 -3.86
N PHE A 62 -0.88 -3.60 -3.77
CA PHE A 62 -1.69 -4.25 -4.81
C PHE A 62 -1.72 -3.43 -6.10
N LEU A 63 -1.77 -2.10 -6.00
CA LEU A 63 -1.69 -1.23 -7.17
C LEU A 63 -0.36 -1.41 -7.91
N VAL A 64 0.74 -1.46 -7.17
CA VAL A 64 2.07 -1.68 -7.76
C VAL A 64 2.16 -3.09 -8.36
N ALA A 65 1.57 -4.09 -7.70
CA ALA A 65 1.51 -5.46 -8.24
C ALA A 65 0.80 -5.47 -9.60
N GLY A 66 -0.27 -4.68 -9.74
CA GLY A 66 -0.97 -4.53 -11.01
C GLY A 66 -0.11 -3.91 -12.10
N LEU A 67 0.72 -2.94 -11.74
CA LEU A 67 1.66 -2.34 -12.69
C LEU A 67 2.71 -3.35 -13.17
N GLU A 68 3.12 -4.25 -12.29
CA GLU A 68 4.14 -5.27 -12.62
C GLU A 68 3.57 -6.45 -13.40
N THR A 69 2.40 -6.96 -13.01
CA THR A 69 1.87 -8.23 -13.53
C THR A 69 0.45 -8.17 -14.07
N GLY A 70 -0.17 -6.98 -14.08
CA GLY A 70 -1.56 -6.86 -14.51
C GLY A 70 -1.76 -7.19 -15.99
N ALA A 71 -2.79 -7.98 -16.29
CA ALA A 71 -3.16 -8.29 -17.67
C ALA A 71 -3.87 -7.10 -18.30
N THR A 72 -3.50 -6.78 -19.53
CA THR A 72 -4.09 -5.65 -20.27
C THR A 72 -5.03 -6.11 -21.38
N GLU A 73 -5.04 -7.41 -21.70
CA GLU A 73 -5.97 -7.97 -22.68
C GLU A 73 -7.19 -8.55 -21.98
N ALA A 74 -8.38 -8.17 -22.41
CA ALA A 74 -9.63 -8.58 -21.76
C ALA A 74 -9.80 -10.11 -21.71
N THR A 75 -9.25 -10.81 -22.70
CA THR A 75 -9.39 -12.26 -22.82
C THR A 75 -8.23 -13.04 -22.18
N ASP A 76 -7.26 -12.36 -21.60
CA ASP A 76 -6.09 -13.00 -20.98
C ASP A 76 -6.44 -13.56 -19.58
N ARG A 77 -7.06 -14.74 -19.56
CA ARG A 77 -7.46 -15.39 -18.30
C ARG A 77 -6.24 -15.83 -17.48
N GLU A 78 -5.21 -16.32 -18.14
CA GLU A 78 -4.00 -16.76 -17.45
C GLU A 78 -3.28 -15.59 -16.79
N GLY A 79 -3.16 -14.46 -17.48
CA GLY A 79 -2.56 -13.25 -16.94
C GLY A 79 -3.34 -12.71 -15.75
N LYS A 80 -4.66 -12.69 -15.85
CA LYS A 80 -5.53 -12.27 -14.74
C LYS A 80 -5.37 -13.17 -13.54
N ALA A 81 -5.35 -14.49 -13.77
CA ALA A 81 -5.20 -15.46 -12.69
C ALA A 81 -3.83 -15.31 -12.00
N ALA A 82 -2.78 -15.09 -12.76
CA ALA A 82 -1.44 -14.89 -12.22
C ALA A 82 -1.37 -13.63 -11.35
N ASN A 83 -1.95 -12.53 -11.82
CA ASN A 83 -1.99 -11.29 -11.05
C ASN A 83 -2.79 -11.47 -9.75
N TYR A 84 -3.96 -12.11 -9.82
CA TYR A 84 -4.79 -12.36 -8.63
C TYR A 84 -4.08 -13.26 -7.63
N ALA A 85 -3.38 -14.29 -8.12
CA ALA A 85 -2.61 -15.18 -7.25
C ALA A 85 -1.50 -14.42 -6.52
N LEU A 86 -0.82 -13.51 -7.23
CA LEU A 86 0.22 -12.67 -6.63
C LEU A 86 -0.40 -11.78 -5.54
N VAL A 87 -1.52 -11.12 -5.83
CA VAL A 87 -2.18 -10.25 -4.86
C VAL A 87 -2.57 -11.05 -3.61
N GLN A 88 -3.10 -12.26 -3.77
CA GLN A 88 -3.44 -13.12 -2.64
C GLN A 88 -2.22 -13.49 -1.82
N GLU A 89 -1.10 -13.81 -2.48
CA GLU A 89 0.15 -14.14 -1.82
C GLU A 89 0.70 -12.94 -1.02
N LEU A 90 0.68 -11.76 -1.64
CA LEU A 90 1.12 -10.53 -0.96
C LEU A 90 0.22 -10.21 0.24
N ALA A 91 -1.10 -10.40 0.09
CA ALA A 91 -2.06 -10.16 1.17
C ALA A 91 -1.82 -11.11 2.34
N GLU A 92 -1.58 -12.40 2.06
CA GLU A 92 -1.30 -13.37 3.12
C GLU A 92 -0.01 -13.02 3.87
N GLU A 93 1.02 -12.61 3.16
CA GLU A 93 2.27 -12.20 3.79
C GLU A 93 2.08 -10.96 4.66
N PHE A 94 1.31 -9.98 4.17
CA PHE A 94 1.01 -8.77 4.92
C PHE A 94 0.23 -9.11 6.22
N LYS A 95 -0.79 -9.95 6.12
CA LYS A 95 -1.58 -10.39 7.28
C LYS A 95 -0.72 -11.15 8.28
N LYS A 96 0.15 -12.02 7.78
CA LYS A 96 1.06 -12.81 8.63
C LYS A 96 1.96 -11.92 9.47
N ARG A 97 2.51 -10.86 8.86
CA ARG A 97 3.44 -9.94 9.55
C ARG A 97 2.73 -8.97 10.49
N ASN A 98 1.50 -8.60 10.19
CA ASN A 98 0.79 -7.51 10.87
C ASN A 98 -0.48 -7.93 11.60
N GLY A 99 -0.92 -9.16 11.43
CA GLY A 99 -2.11 -9.71 12.09
C GLY A 99 -3.41 -9.47 11.34
N SER A 100 -3.44 -8.53 10.38
CA SER A 100 -4.63 -8.19 9.61
C SER A 100 -4.21 -7.35 8.41
N MET A 101 -5.11 -7.14 7.46
CA MET A 101 -4.96 -6.11 6.43
C MET A 101 -6.12 -5.13 6.45
N ILE A 102 -6.99 -5.21 7.45
CA ILE A 102 -8.14 -4.31 7.61
C ILE A 102 -7.73 -3.12 8.47
N CYS A 103 -7.92 -1.91 7.94
CA CYS A 103 -7.50 -0.67 8.60
C CYS A 103 -8.06 -0.55 10.01
N ALA A 104 -9.35 -0.77 10.20
CA ALA A 104 -9.97 -0.67 11.52
C ALA A 104 -9.32 -1.63 12.53
N GLU A 105 -9.03 -2.86 12.11
CA GLU A 105 -8.38 -3.86 12.97
C GLU A 105 -6.95 -3.47 13.31
N LEU A 106 -6.20 -2.98 12.33
CA LEU A 106 -4.81 -2.54 12.53
C LEU A 106 -4.73 -1.33 13.46
N LEU A 107 -5.74 -0.43 13.41
CA LEU A 107 -5.82 0.72 14.31
C LEU A 107 -6.45 0.40 15.66
N GLY A 108 -6.98 -0.81 15.84
CA GLY A 108 -7.65 -1.21 17.08
C GLY A 108 -8.99 -0.51 17.29
N LEU A 109 -9.67 -0.10 16.21
CA LEU A 109 -10.95 0.57 16.29
C LEU A 109 -12.07 -0.44 16.51
N LYS A 110 -12.99 -0.14 17.42
CA LYS A 110 -14.16 -0.98 17.69
C LYS A 110 -15.28 -0.72 16.68
N LYS A 111 -15.31 0.49 16.11
CA LYS A 111 -16.31 0.91 15.12
C LYS A 111 -15.61 1.70 14.02
N PRO A 112 -16.06 1.59 12.76
CA PRO A 112 -15.55 2.45 11.69
C PRO A 112 -15.82 3.93 12.03
N GLU A 113 -14.84 4.78 11.77
CA GLU A 113 -15.02 6.22 11.88
C GLU A 113 -15.82 6.71 10.66
N GLY A 114 -16.80 7.57 10.88
CA GLY A 114 -17.62 8.09 9.79
C GLY A 114 -17.06 9.36 9.14
N SER A 115 -16.00 9.95 9.69
CA SER A 115 -15.46 11.22 9.20
C SER A 115 -14.58 11.06 7.99
N SER A 116 -14.75 11.92 6.98
CA SER A 116 -13.87 12.00 5.82
C SER A 116 -12.68 12.95 6.05
N VAL A 117 -12.62 13.61 7.19
CA VAL A 117 -11.57 14.60 7.48
C VAL A 117 -10.33 13.89 8.04
N PRO A 118 -9.16 14.03 7.37
CA PRO A 118 -7.92 13.43 7.87
C PRO A 118 -7.51 14.08 9.20
N GLU A 119 -6.87 13.28 10.04
CA GLU A 119 -6.30 13.80 11.27
C GLU A 119 -5.05 14.63 11.00
N ALA A 120 -4.79 15.62 11.84
CA ALA A 120 -3.55 16.37 11.77
C ALA A 120 -2.35 15.44 12.06
N ARG A 121 -1.28 15.62 11.31
CA ARG A 121 -0.05 14.84 11.45
C ARG A 121 0.82 15.42 12.57
N THR A 122 0.49 15.06 13.79
CA THR A 122 1.22 15.48 15.00
C THR A 122 2.15 14.35 15.47
N GLU A 123 3.04 14.68 16.43
CA GLU A 123 3.87 13.66 17.05
C GLU A 123 3.03 12.56 17.69
N GLN A 124 1.90 12.93 18.28
CA GLN A 124 0.98 11.98 18.89
C GLN A 124 0.36 11.04 17.85
N TYR A 125 0.04 11.58 16.68
CA TYR A 125 -0.47 10.78 15.56
C TYR A 125 0.53 9.66 15.22
N TYR A 126 1.78 10.03 14.98
CA TYR A 126 2.81 9.04 14.59
C TYR A 126 3.13 8.07 15.71
N ALA A 127 3.05 8.50 16.97
CA ALA A 127 3.32 7.64 18.13
C ALA A 127 2.22 6.58 18.35
N LYS A 128 0.96 6.94 18.07
CA LYS A 128 -0.19 6.06 18.32
C LYS A 128 -0.57 5.18 17.14
N ARG A 129 -0.28 5.60 15.92
CA ARG A 129 -0.71 4.92 14.71
C ARG A 129 0.39 4.02 14.15
N PRO A 130 0.08 2.78 13.80
CA PRO A 130 1.07 1.88 13.19
C PRO A 130 1.27 2.11 11.71
N CYS A 131 0.70 3.18 11.13
CA CYS A 131 0.65 3.39 9.69
C CYS A 131 2.04 3.46 9.05
N ALA A 132 3.01 4.12 9.69
CA ALA A 132 4.38 4.19 9.15
C ALA A 132 4.99 2.79 9.04
N LYS A 133 4.72 1.93 10.03
CA LYS A 133 5.16 0.54 10.01
C LYS A 133 4.47 -0.23 8.89
N MET A 134 3.17 0.00 8.68
CA MET A 134 2.41 -0.66 7.61
C MET A 134 2.96 -0.29 6.24
N VAL A 135 3.30 0.98 6.04
CA VAL A 135 3.93 1.47 4.80
C VAL A 135 5.28 0.77 4.59
N GLU A 136 6.10 0.72 5.63
CA GLU A 136 7.41 0.05 5.57
C GLU A 136 7.26 -1.43 5.23
N GLU A 137 6.34 -2.12 5.91
CA GLU A 137 6.10 -3.55 5.69
C GLU A 137 5.59 -3.84 4.29
N ALA A 138 4.66 -3.05 3.77
CA ALA A 138 4.16 -3.22 2.41
C ALA A 138 5.28 -3.02 1.38
N ALA A 139 6.09 -1.98 1.55
CA ALA A 139 7.23 -1.72 0.67
C ALA A 139 8.26 -2.85 0.77
N GLN A 140 8.53 -3.34 1.97
CA GLN A 140 9.46 -4.45 2.23
C GLN A 140 9.00 -5.72 1.52
N ILE A 141 7.73 -6.08 1.67
CA ILE A 141 7.15 -7.27 1.03
C ILE A 141 7.28 -7.18 -0.48
N TRP A 142 6.99 -5.99 -1.04
CA TRP A 142 7.09 -5.80 -2.49
C TRP A 142 8.55 -5.91 -2.98
N VAL A 143 9.48 -5.29 -2.27
CA VAL A 143 10.90 -5.39 -2.60
C VAL A 143 11.38 -6.84 -2.54
N GLU A 144 10.99 -7.59 -1.51
CA GLU A 144 11.34 -9.02 -1.39
C GLU A 144 10.82 -9.82 -2.58
N TYR A 145 9.59 -9.55 -3.01
CA TYR A 145 9.03 -10.18 -4.21
C TYR A 145 9.89 -9.86 -5.44
N LEU A 146 10.19 -8.58 -5.67
CA LEU A 146 11.00 -8.17 -6.83
C LEU A 146 12.38 -8.81 -6.82
N GLU A 147 13.03 -8.86 -5.68
CA GLU A 147 14.35 -9.47 -5.55
C GLU A 147 14.34 -10.96 -5.88
N LYS A 148 13.30 -11.68 -5.50
CA LYS A 148 13.13 -13.09 -5.85
C LYS A 148 13.01 -13.30 -7.36
N GLN A 149 12.40 -12.35 -8.06
CA GLN A 149 12.26 -12.45 -9.52
C GLN A 149 13.57 -12.19 -10.26
N MET A 150 14.55 -11.59 -9.60
CA MET A 150 15.84 -11.26 -10.20
C MET A 150 16.85 -12.41 -10.17
N ILE A 151 16.52 -13.54 -9.55
CA ILE A 151 17.39 -14.71 -9.43
C ILE A 151 17.23 -15.64 -10.63
#